data_80efc07606b5c75f49992df22e1bfee3
#
_entry.id   80efc07606b5c75f49992df22e1bfee3
#
_cell.length_a   1.000
_cell.length_b   1.000
_cell.length_c   1.000
_cell.angle_alpha   90.00
_cell.angle_beta   90.00
_cell.angle_gamma   90.00
#
_symmetry.space_group_name_H-M   'P 1'
#
loop_
_entity.id
_entity.type
_entity.pdbx_description
1 polymer ?
#
loop_
_entity_poly.entity_id
_entity_poly.type
_entity_poly.pdbx_seq_one_letter_code
_entity_poly.pdbx_strand_id
1 'polypeptide(L)'
;TSVVQRDKVGIGFNNIAYAYDINSKKPYRHIAVIPLDLNGNGKIDPEEDFYATSTELNAAIAEGKYPSPPARNLFLVSNGKPMKPEVLAFLEFILTDGQQYAPEVGYIGLSSDILEEELFKLQE
;
A
#
# COMPACT_ATOMS: atom_id res chain seq x y z
N THR A 1 -7.80 14.50 -1.26
CA THR A 1 -9.11 13.91 -1.70
C THR A 1 -10.17 15.00 -1.82
N SER A 2 -10.46 15.78 -0.78
CA SER A 2 -11.54 16.80 -0.78
C SER A 2 -11.39 17.90 -1.86
N VAL A 3 -10.18 18.23 -2.27
CA VAL A 3 -9.94 19.19 -3.37
C VAL A 3 -10.38 18.59 -4.70
N VAL A 4 -9.93 17.36 -5.01
CA VAL A 4 -10.29 16.66 -6.25
C VAL A 4 -11.80 16.41 -6.33
N GLN A 5 -12.46 16.09 -5.22
CA GLN A 5 -13.91 15.86 -5.17
C GLN A 5 -14.74 17.10 -5.58
N ARG A 6 -14.18 18.31 -5.42
CA ARG A 6 -14.84 19.58 -5.73
C ARG A 6 -14.46 20.14 -7.10
N ASP A 7 -13.42 19.60 -7.71
CA ASP A 7 -12.91 20.04 -9.01
C ASP A 7 -13.20 18.98 -10.07
N LYS A 8 -14.08 19.30 -11.03
CA LYS A 8 -14.53 18.37 -12.08
C LYS A 8 -13.43 17.96 -13.06
N VAL A 9 -12.33 18.71 -13.11
CA VAL A 9 -11.18 18.45 -13.99
C VAL A 9 -9.89 18.22 -13.19
N GLY A 10 -10.01 18.17 -11.86
CA GLY A 10 -8.88 18.00 -10.96
C GLY A 10 -8.33 16.59 -10.99
N ILE A 11 -7.01 16.47 -11.07
CA ILE A 11 -6.27 15.22 -10.89
C ILE A 11 -5.45 15.34 -9.61
N GLY A 12 -5.42 14.26 -8.82
CA GLY A 12 -4.64 14.19 -7.59
C GLY A 12 -3.89 12.88 -7.49
N PHE A 13 -2.78 12.91 -6.78
CA PHE A 13 -2.01 11.73 -6.38
C PHE A 13 -2.13 11.56 -4.87
N ASN A 14 -2.47 10.36 -4.42
CA ASN A 14 -2.66 10.11 -2.99
C ASN A 14 -2.44 8.62 -2.65
N ASN A 15 -2.35 8.32 -1.34
CA ASN A 15 -2.37 6.96 -0.83
C ASN A 15 -3.76 6.32 -1.03
N ILE A 16 -3.79 4.99 -1.18
CA ILE A 16 -5.02 4.19 -1.35
C ILE A 16 -6.05 4.50 -0.26
N ALA A 17 -5.65 4.61 1.00
CA ALA A 17 -6.53 4.92 2.12
C ALA A 17 -7.32 6.24 1.97
N TYR A 18 -6.86 7.16 1.13
CA TYR A 18 -7.54 8.42 0.86
C TYR A 18 -8.37 8.41 -0.43
N ALA A 19 -8.24 7.38 -1.25
CA ALA A 19 -9.01 7.21 -2.48
C ALA A 19 -10.23 6.30 -2.28
N TYR A 20 -10.14 5.35 -1.36
CA TYR A 20 -11.17 4.35 -1.10
C TYR A 20 -11.75 4.47 0.31
N ASP A 21 -13.05 4.22 0.41
CA ASP A 21 -13.74 4.13 1.70
C ASP A 21 -13.40 2.82 2.42
N ILE A 22 -13.04 2.92 3.70
CA ILE A 22 -12.52 1.79 4.48
C ILE A 22 -13.56 0.68 4.70
N ASN A 23 -14.86 1.02 4.72
CA ASN A 23 -15.93 0.07 4.98
C ASN A 23 -16.42 -0.59 3.69
N SER A 24 -16.76 0.22 2.69
CA SER A 24 -17.28 -0.26 1.42
C SER A 24 -16.22 -0.79 0.47
N LYS A 25 -14.93 -0.47 0.73
CA LYS A 25 -13.77 -0.76 -0.13
C LYS A 25 -13.84 -0.13 -1.52
N LYS A 26 -14.84 0.70 -1.78
CA LYS A 26 -15.06 1.39 -3.07
C LYS A 26 -14.44 2.78 -3.06
N PRO A 27 -14.12 3.35 -4.24
CA PRO A 27 -13.68 4.73 -4.34
C PRO A 27 -14.68 5.67 -3.67
N TYR A 28 -14.17 6.71 -3.00
CA TYR A 28 -15.04 7.74 -2.42
C TYR A 28 -15.93 8.38 -3.49
N ARG A 29 -17.12 8.80 -3.08
CA ARG A 29 -18.06 9.48 -3.96
C ARG A 29 -17.39 10.67 -4.67
N HIS A 30 -17.64 10.81 -5.96
CA HIS A 30 -17.06 11.84 -6.84
C HIS A 30 -15.54 11.72 -7.04
N ILE A 31 -14.97 10.53 -6.84
CA ILE A 31 -13.60 10.19 -7.21
C ILE A 31 -13.64 9.00 -8.16
N ALA A 32 -12.88 9.07 -9.23
CA ALA A 32 -12.51 7.95 -10.06
C ALA A 32 -11.03 7.69 -9.88
N VAL A 33 -10.66 6.45 -9.61
CA VAL A 33 -9.26 6.02 -9.65
C VAL A 33 -8.92 5.76 -11.11
N ILE A 34 -7.84 6.36 -11.59
CA ILE A 34 -7.42 6.26 -12.99
C ILE A 34 -6.60 4.99 -13.15
N PRO A 35 -7.04 4.01 -13.94
CA PRO A 35 -6.25 2.82 -14.25
C PRO A 35 -4.97 3.17 -15.00
N LEU A 36 -3.97 2.31 -14.90
CA LEU A 36 -2.71 2.41 -15.64
C LEU A 36 -2.74 1.40 -16.79
N ASP A 37 -2.49 1.89 -17.99
CA ASP A 37 -2.18 1.07 -19.17
C ASP A 37 -0.74 0.56 -19.02
N LEU A 38 -0.60 -0.67 -18.57
CA LEU A 38 0.70 -1.26 -18.21
C LEU A 38 1.46 -1.79 -19.44
N ASN A 39 0.72 -2.20 -20.46
CA ASN A 39 1.30 -2.73 -21.70
C ASN A 39 1.47 -1.66 -22.79
N GLY A 40 0.95 -0.44 -22.59
CA GLY A 40 1.12 0.70 -23.49
C GLY A 40 0.31 0.62 -24.78
N ASN A 41 -0.79 -0.15 -24.80
CA ASN A 41 -1.59 -0.35 -26.01
C ASN A 41 -2.69 0.72 -26.21
N GLY A 42 -2.81 1.67 -25.29
CA GLY A 42 -3.80 2.76 -25.31
C GLY A 42 -5.20 2.35 -24.82
N LYS A 43 -5.32 1.22 -24.14
CA LYS A 43 -6.56 0.69 -23.55
C LYS A 43 -6.28 0.13 -22.18
N ILE A 44 -7.32 -0.06 -21.39
CA ILE A 44 -7.25 -0.81 -20.13
C ILE A 44 -7.82 -2.19 -20.42
N ASP A 45 -6.95 -3.18 -20.42
CA ASP A 45 -7.33 -4.58 -20.62
C ASP A 45 -7.87 -5.18 -19.29
N PRO A 46 -8.64 -6.28 -19.33
CA PRO A 46 -9.20 -6.89 -18.14
C PRO A 46 -8.16 -7.26 -17.06
N GLU A 47 -6.94 -7.59 -17.46
CA GLU A 47 -5.82 -7.93 -16.59
C GLU A 47 -5.25 -6.70 -15.86
N GLU A 48 -5.54 -5.50 -16.35
CA GLU A 48 -5.10 -4.19 -15.82
C GLU A 48 -6.19 -3.49 -15.01
N ASP A 49 -7.45 -3.96 -15.12
CA ASP A 49 -8.62 -3.34 -14.46
C ASP A 49 -8.90 -3.95 -13.08
N PHE A 50 -8.04 -3.64 -12.12
CA PHE A 50 -8.15 -4.05 -10.72
C PHE A 50 -8.43 -2.87 -9.76
N TYR A 51 -9.08 -1.83 -10.24
CA TYR A 51 -9.29 -0.58 -9.49
C TYR A 51 -10.71 -0.41 -8.92
N ALA A 52 -11.60 -1.40 -9.11
CA ALA A 52 -12.98 -1.30 -8.66
C ALA A 52 -13.11 -1.26 -7.12
N THR A 53 -12.21 -1.95 -6.41
CA THR A 53 -12.13 -1.94 -4.94
C THR A 53 -10.69 -1.83 -4.45
N SER A 54 -10.50 -1.30 -3.23
CA SER A 54 -9.19 -1.32 -2.59
C SER A 54 -8.67 -2.74 -2.33
N THR A 55 -9.56 -3.71 -2.19
CA THR A 55 -9.19 -5.12 -2.01
C THR A 55 -8.53 -5.68 -3.27
N GLU A 56 -9.13 -5.45 -4.45
CA GLU A 56 -8.56 -5.86 -5.73
C GLU A 56 -7.23 -5.18 -6.02
N LEU A 57 -7.16 -3.86 -5.79
CA LEU A 57 -5.93 -3.09 -5.97
C LEU A 57 -4.81 -3.58 -5.03
N ASN A 58 -5.12 -3.83 -3.76
CA ASN A 58 -4.13 -4.36 -2.81
C ASN A 58 -3.65 -5.76 -3.21
N ALA A 59 -4.54 -6.62 -3.70
CA ALA A 59 -4.16 -7.94 -4.21
C ALA A 59 -3.22 -7.80 -5.43
N ALA A 60 -3.55 -6.93 -6.39
CA ALA A 60 -2.71 -6.68 -7.55
C ALA A 60 -1.32 -6.16 -7.19
N ILE A 61 -1.21 -5.31 -6.15
CA ILE A 61 0.08 -4.83 -5.64
C ILE A 61 0.86 -5.98 -4.99
N ALA A 62 0.21 -6.77 -4.13
CA ALA A 62 0.84 -7.91 -3.45
C ALA A 62 1.34 -8.98 -4.45
N GLU A 63 0.62 -9.17 -5.54
CA GLU A 63 0.98 -10.09 -6.64
C GLU A 63 2.00 -9.50 -7.63
N GLY A 64 2.43 -8.25 -7.43
CA GLY A 64 3.38 -7.58 -8.32
C GLY A 64 2.81 -7.16 -9.67
N LYS A 65 1.49 -7.20 -9.86
CA LYS A 65 0.81 -6.72 -11.07
C LYS A 65 0.79 -5.20 -11.17
N TYR A 66 0.70 -4.52 -10.03
CA TYR A 66 0.77 -3.06 -9.99
C TYR A 66 2.23 -2.60 -9.98
N PRO A 67 2.61 -1.59 -10.80
CA PRO A 67 4.02 -1.23 -10.97
C PRO A 67 4.65 -0.58 -9.74
N SER A 68 5.93 -0.77 -9.59
CA SER A 68 6.76 -0.09 -8.59
C SER A 68 7.90 0.66 -9.31
N PRO A 69 7.93 2.01 -9.32
CA PRO A 69 6.89 2.92 -8.81
C PRO A 69 5.58 2.87 -9.64
N PRO A 70 4.42 3.37 -9.12
CA PRO A 70 4.31 4.21 -7.92
C PRO A 70 4.15 3.46 -6.59
N ALA A 71 3.94 2.12 -6.59
CA ALA A 71 4.02 1.36 -5.35
C ALA A 71 5.45 1.45 -4.77
N ARG A 72 5.56 1.52 -3.45
CA ARG A 72 6.85 1.59 -2.77
C ARG A 72 6.78 1.02 -1.37
N ASN A 73 7.88 0.46 -0.91
CA ASN A 73 8.04 0.04 0.47
C ASN A 73 8.12 1.25 1.41
N LEU A 74 7.65 1.08 2.63
CA LEU A 74 7.93 1.97 3.75
C LEU A 74 9.10 1.40 4.54
N PHE A 75 10.01 2.29 4.95
CA PHE A 75 11.21 1.92 5.70
C PHE A 75 11.21 2.64 7.05
N LEU A 76 11.57 1.93 8.10
CA LEU A 76 12.00 2.51 9.36
C LEU A 76 13.51 2.75 9.27
N VAL A 77 13.93 3.93 9.66
CA VAL A 77 15.34 4.33 9.57
C VAL A 77 15.84 4.70 10.97
N SER A 78 16.99 4.15 11.35
CA SER A 78 17.66 4.47 12.61
C SER A 78 19.10 4.94 12.37
N ASN A 79 19.65 5.68 13.32
CA ASN A 79 21.06 6.03 13.31
C ASN A 79 21.87 4.92 14.00
N GLY A 80 22.33 3.97 13.20
CA GLY A 80 22.96 2.74 13.68
C GLY A 80 21.94 1.69 14.16
N LYS A 81 22.44 0.57 14.68
CA LYS A 81 21.59 -0.52 15.18
C LYS A 81 20.86 -0.08 16.46
N PRO A 82 19.53 -0.25 16.54
CA PRO A 82 18.79 -0.01 17.76
C PRO A 82 19.23 -0.96 18.87
N MET A 83 19.58 -0.41 20.04
CA MET A 83 20.07 -1.19 21.17
C MET A 83 19.11 -1.17 22.38
N LYS A 84 18.10 -0.29 22.34
CA LYS A 84 17.13 -0.17 23.45
C LYS A 84 16.10 -1.29 23.37
N PRO A 85 15.87 -2.07 24.45
CA PRO A 85 14.93 -3.19 24.43
C PRO A 85 13.52 -2.79 23.99
N GLU A 86 13.06 -1.59 24.37
CA GLU A 86 11.73 -1.09 24.04
C GLU A 86 11.60 -0.82 22.53
N VAL A 87 12.69 -0.35 21.89
CA VAL A 87 12.72 -0.12 20.44
C VAL A 87 12.75 -1.44 19.71
N LEU A 88 13.55 -2.40 20.15
CA LEU A 88 13.60 -3.74 19.56
C LEU A 88 12.25 -4.45 19.67
N ALA A 89 11.61 -4.42 20.84
CA ALA A 89 10.28 -5.00 21.03
C ALA A 89 9.23 -4.34 20.10
N PHE A 90 9.31 -3.02 19.90
CA PHE A 90 8.41 -2.32 18.98
C PHE A 90 8.65 -2.72 17.52
N LEU A 91 9.90 -2.83 17.09
CA LEU A 91 10.25 -3.28 15.75
C LEU A 91 9.82 -4.73 15.50
N GLU A 92 10.04 -5.61 16.47
CA GLU A 92 9.57 -6.99 16.43
C GLU A 92 8.04 -7.06 16.31
N PHE A 93 7.32 -6.27 17.12
CA PHE A 93 5.86 -6.18 17.02
C PHE A 93 5.41 -5.73 15.61
N ILE A 94 6.06 -4.72 15.02
CA ILE A 94 5.72 -4.26 13.67
C ILE A 94 5.92 -5.38 12.63
N LEU A 95 6.97 -6.16 12.77
CA LEU A 95 7.30 -7.24 11.82
C LEU A 95 6.54 -8.55 12.11
N THR A 96 5.78 -8.62 13.19
CA THR A 96 4.99 -9.80 13.58
C THR A 96 3.50 -9.44 13.69
N ASP A 97 2.99 -9.31 14.90
CA ASP A 97 1.57 -9.08 15.19
C ASP A 97 1.05 -7.76 14.57
N GLY A 98 1.91 -6.78 14.39
CA GLY A 98 1.57 -5.50 13.80
C GLY A 98 1.14 -5.58 12.32
N GLN A 99 1.57 -6.61 11.61
CA GLN A 99 1.25 -6.78 10.18
C GLN A 99 -0.26 -6.94 9.93
N GLN A 100 -1.00 -7.53 10.87
CA GLN A 100 -2.45 -7.70 10.75
C GLN A 100 -3.21 -6.37 10.65
N TYR A 101 -2.65 -5.28 11.19
CA TYR A 101 -3.27 -3.95 11.17
C TYR A 101 -2.98 -3.16 9.89
N ALA A 102 -1.98 -3.54 9.10
CA ALA A 102 -1.60 -2.83 7.89
C ALA A 102 -2.77 -2.66 6.90
N PRO A 103 -3.59 -3.69 6.59
CA PRO A 103 -4.73 -3.55 5.69
C PRO A 103 -5.83 -2.63 6.21
N GLU A 104 -6.01 -2.52 7.54
CA GLU A 104 -7.02 -1.67 8.14
C GLU A 104 -6.76 -0.18 7.88
N VAL A 105 -5.50 0.19 7.75
CA VAL A 105 -5.06 1.58 7.52
C VAL A 105 -4.64 1.83 6.07
N GLY A 106 -4.94 0.89 5.16
CA GLY A 106 -4.74 1.05 3.71
C GLY A 106 -3.31 0.80 3.26
N TYR A 107 -2.54 0.01 4.01
CA TYR A 107 -1.23 -0.51 3.61
C TYR A 107 -1.32 -2.00 3.30
N ILE A 108 -0.28 -2.52 2.68
CA ILE A 108 -0.13 -3.94 2.36
C ILE A 108 0.91 -4.52 3.30
N GLY A 109 0.56 -5.64 3.94
CA GLY A 109 1.50 -6.40 4.77
C GLY A 109 2.65 -6.93 3.93
N LEU A 110 3.80 -7.13 4.56
CA LEU A 110 4.97 -7.73 3.93
C LEU A 110 4.75 -9.23 3.70
N SER A 111 5.42 -9.79 2.69
CA SER A 111 5.47 -11.24 2.49
C SER A 111 6.26 -11.93 3.60
N SER A 112 5.97 -13.22 3.84
CA SER A 112 6.68 -14.01 4.85
C SER A 112 8.19 -14.00 4.70
N ASP A 113 8.68 -14.10 3.47
CA ASP A 113 10.11 -14.11 3.17
C ASP A 113 10.79 -12.80 3.58
N ILE A 114 10.14 -11.65 3.29
CA ILE A 114 10.65 -10.34 3.71
C ILE A 114 10.60 -10.19 5.24
N LEU A 115 9.52 -10.66 5.88
CA LEU A 115 9.39 -10.60 7.33
C LEU A 115 10.47 -11.41 8.04
N GLU A 116 10.77 -12.62 7.55
CA GLU A 116 11.84 -13.46 8.08
C GLU A 116 13.23 -12.78 7.93
N GLU A 117 13.50 -12.19 6.75
CA GLU A 117 14.74 -11.45 6.52
C GLU A 117 14.89 -10.25 7.45
N GLU A 118 13.84 -9.45 7.62
CA GLU A 118 13.88 -8.25 8.46
C GLU A 118 13.95 -8.60 9.95
N LEU A 119 13.28 -9.67 10.39
CA LEU A 119 13.39 -10.17 11.77
C LEU A 119 14.81 -10.68 12.07
N PHE A 120 15.43 -11.36 11.12
CA PHE A 120 16.81 -11.80 11.28
C PHE A 120 17.78 -10.63 11.50
N LYS A 121 17.61 -9.53 10.78
CA LYS A 121 18.41 -8.30 10.95
C LYS A 121 18.30 -7.68 12.36
N LEU A 122 17.18 -7.90 13.08
CA LEU A 122 17.05 -7.42 14.44
C LEU A 122 17.85 -8.25 15.46
N GLN A 123 18.14 -9.50 15.13
CA GLN A 123 18.85 -10.44 16.02
C GLN A 123 20.39 -10.39 15.89
N GLU A 124 20.90 -9.97 14.72
CA GLU A 124 22.32 -9.76 14.48
C GLU A 124 22.85 -8.48 15.17
#